data_0c80d934ccfcdfef9988242b7d0093df
#
_entry.id   0c80d934ccfcdfef9988242b7d0093df
#
_cell.length_a   1.000
_cell.length_b   1.000
_cell.length_c   1.000
_cell.angle_alpha   90.00
_cell.angle_beta   90.00
_cell.angle_gamma   90.00
#
_symmetry.space_group_name_H-M   'P 1'
#
loop_
_entity.id
_entity.type
_entity.pdbx_description
1 polymer ?
#
loop_
_entity_poly.entity_id
_entity_poly.type
_entity_poly.pdbx_seq_one_letter_code
_entity_poly.pdbx_strand_id
1 'polypeptide(L)'
;SLAHVTGPSKIVSGDNVIHTADGYFNSKTDLSQLFGRSTIVNKEKTITGDSLFHDNTTGLNEGFGNVVYKDTVNKNQLLCDHLFYNDKTGYGYATRKALMKDYSQQDTLYVHADTLKLYTFNIGTDSVYRMVHGYRHVKAYRKDVQALCDSMVFSSLDSCLTMYQDPVAWSGERQILGEQIKIFMNDSTVRKAEVIGQALSVEKVD
;
A
#
# COMPACT_ATOMS: atom_id res chain seq x y z
N SER A 1 22.16 21.78 12.82
CA SER A 1 22.43 21.27 14.19
C SER A 1 21.74 19.93 14.37
N LEU A 2 22.31 19.11 15.23
CA LEU A 2 21.69 17.87 15.69
C LEU A 2 20.96 18.16 17.00
N ALA A 3 19.70 17.78 17.06
CA ALA A 3 18.87 17.83 18.26
C ALA A 3 18.56 16.40 18.71
N HIS A 4 18.68 16.13 20.01
CA HIS A 4 18.18 14.92 20.64
C HIS A 4 16.90 15.26 21.40
N VAL A 5 15.84 14.56 21.10
CA VAL A 5 14.53 14.72 21.72
C VAL A 5 14.38 13.66 22.81
N THR A 6 14.09 14.12 24.02
CA THR A 6 13.85 13.25 25.19
C THR A 6 12.56 13.70 25.89
N GLY A 7 11.47 13.03 25.56
CA GLY A 7 10.14 13.32 26.07
C GLY A 7 9.19 13.84 24.98
N PRO A 8 7.87 13.87 25.26
CA PRO A 8 6.84 14.20 24.27
C PRO A 8 7.11 15.56 23.61
N SER A 9 7.35 15.55 22.31
CA SER A 9 7.77 16.71 21.53
C SER A 9 7.06 16.78 20.19
N LYS A 10 6.90 18.02 19.71
CA LYS A 10 6.42 18.34 18.37
C LYS A 10 7.51 19.10 17.63
N ILE A 11 7.92 18.57 16.48
CA ILE A 11 8.89 19.20 15.59
C ILE A 11 8.17 19.59 14.31
N VAL A 12 8.42 20.79 13.80
CA VAL A 12 7.90 21.28 12.52
C VAL A 12 9.07 21.49 11.58
N SER A 13 9.07 20.82 10.43
CA SER A 13 10.09 20.95 9.39
C SER A 13 9.42 20.99 8.02
N GLY A 14 9.43 22.15 7.38
CA GLY A 14 8.68 22.38 6.16
C GLY A 14 7.19 22.03 6.30
N ASP A 15 6.71 21.15 5.43
CA ASP A 15 5.32 20.64 5.49
C ASP A 15 5.12 19.49 6.49
N ASN A 16 6.20 19.02 7.12
CA ASN A 16 6.15 17.88 8.03
C ASN A 16 5.91 18.34 9.48
N VAL A 17 5.02 17.65 10.17
CA VAL A 17 4.82 17.75 11.62
C VAL A 17 5.13 16.40 12.23
N ILE A 18 6.15 16.36 13.09
CA ILE A 18 6.63 15.15 13.73
C ILE A 18 6.20 15.16 15.20
N HIS A 19 5.58 14.10 15.65
CA HIS A 19 5.29 13.84 17.06
C HIS A 19 6.09 12.64 17.51
N THR A 20 6.94 12.83 18.50
CA THR A 20 7.81 11.79 19.05
C THR A 20 8.10 12.04 20.52
N ALA A 21 8.50 11.02 21.24
CA ALA A 21 8.99 11.13 22.62
C ALA A 21 10.49 10.85 22.73
N ASP A 22 11.12 10.29 21.70
CA ASP A 22 12.55 9.99 21.65
C ASP A 22 13.02 10.00 20.21
N GLY A 23 14.19 10.56 19.94
CA GLY A 23 14.78 10.54 18.61
C GLY A 23 15.80 11.64 18.35
N TYR A 24 16.37 11.58 17.17
CA TYR A 24 17.34 12.53 16.67
C TYR A 24 16.81 13.26 15.46
N PHE A 25 17.00 14.56 15.41
CA PHE A 25 16.70 15.40 14.28
C PHE A 25 17.90 16.25 13.89
N ASN A 26 18.28 16.22 12.63
CA ASN A 26 19.35 17.05 12.08
C ASN A 26 18.78 18.12 11.14
N SER A 27 18.70 19.37 11.60
CA SER A 27 18.14 20.48 10.84
C SER A 27 18.96 20.92 9.61
N LYS A 28 20.20 20.47 9.46
CA LYS A 28 21.02 20.76 8.28
C LYS A 28 20.81 19.78 7.14
N THR A 29 20.58 18.53 7.49
CA THR A 29 20.39 17.45 6.51
C THR A 29 18.93 17.01 6.41
N ASP A 30 18.07 17.53 7.27
CA ASP A 30 16.65 17.18 7.39
C ASP A 30 16.44 15.67 7.56
N LEU A 31 17.31 15.10 8.39
CA LEU A 31 17.32 13.68 8.72
C LEU A 31 16.69 13.47 10.10
N SER A 32 15.74 12.56 10.18
CA SER A 32 15.07 12.17 11.42
C SER A 32 15.22 10.69 11.69
N GLN A 33 15.54 10.34 12.91
CA GLN A 33 15.53 8.99 13.46
C GLN A 33 14.69 9.01 14.73
N LEU A 34 13.50 8.44 14.67
CA LEU A 34 12.51 8.51 15.74
C LEU A 34 12.35 7.13 16.37
N PHE A 35 12.33 7.09 17.68
CA PHE A 35 12.20 5.88 18.48
C PHE A 35 10.96 5.98 19.37
N GLY A 36 10.44 4.80 19.78
CA GLY A 36 9.14 4.75 20.41
C GLY A 36 8.02 5.08 19.42
N ARG A 37 6.77 4.99 19.83
CA ARG A 37 5.61 5.22 18.96
C ARG A 37 5.58 6.66 18.46
N SER A 38 6.03 6.87 17.24
CA SER A 38 6.17 8.20 16.62
C SER A 38 5.26 8.35 15.42
N THR A 39 4.92 9.60 15.08
CA THR A 39 4.05 9.94 13.96
C THR A 39 4.63 11.11 13.17
N ILE A 40 4.67 10.97 11.85
CA ILE A 40 4.98 12.05 10.91
C ILE A 40 3.71 12.34 10.12
N VAL A 41 3.29 13.60 10.14
CA VAL A 41 2.14 14.13 9.39
C VAL A 41 2.66 15.06 8.31
N ASN A 42 2.32 14.77 7.05
CA ASN A 42 2.58 15.65 5.91
C ASN A 42 1.26 15.91 5.19
N LYS A 43 0.70 17.09 5.38
CA LYS A 43 -0.63 17.45 4.85
C LYS A 43 -1.66 16.36 5.18
N GLU A 44 -2.14 15.68 4.16
CA GLU A 44 -3.19 14.67 4.27
C GLU A 44 -2.64 13.23 4.47
N LYS A 45 -1.32 13.10 4.58
CA LYS A 45 -0.64 11.81 4.76
C LYS A 45 -0.06 11.70 6.16
N THR A 46 -0.20 10.53 6.74
CA THR A 46 0.32 10.23 8.08
C THR A 46 1.02 8.90 8.07
N ILE A 47 2.21 8.83 8.65
CA ILE A 47 2.89 7.59 8.97
C ILE A 47 3.11 7.49 10.48
N THR A 48 2.79 6.35 11.06
CA THR A 48 3.01 6.03 12.47
C THR A 48 3.73 4.70 12.56
N GLY A 49 4.73 4.59 13.42
CA GLY A 49 5.49 3.35 13.63
C GLY A 49 6.19 3.35 14.99
N ASP A 50 6.68 2.18 15.41
CA ASP A 50 7.44 2.06 16.66
C ASP A 50 8.86 2.62 16.50
N SER A 51 9.38 2.64 15.26
CA SER A 51 10.58 3.39 14.85
C SER A 51 10.38 3.92 13.45
N LEU A 52 10.73 5.20 13.22
CA LEU A 52 10.64 5.85 11.92
C LEU A 52 11.97 6.50 11.56
N PHE A 53 12.37 6.36 10.31
CA PHE A 53 13.51 7.02 9.70
C PHE A 53 13.02 7.84 8.51
N HIS A 54 13.48 9.09 8.41
CA HIS A 54 13.18 9.98 7.31
C HIS A 54 14.44 10.75 6.91
N ASP A 55 14.78 10.74 5.63
CA ASP A 55 15.87 11.50 5.04
C ASP A 55 15.36 12.26 3.82
N ASN A 56 15.11 13.55 4.01
CA ASN A 56 14.62 14.43 2.96
C ASN A 56 15.63 14.62 1.82
N THR A 57 16.94 14.49 2.10
CA THR A 57 18.00 14.65 1.08
C THR A 57 17.94 13.51 0.05
N THR A 58 17.71 12.30 0.49
CA THR A 58 17.61 11.11 -0.40
C THR A 58 16.18 10.76 -0.77
N GLY A 59 15.20 11.33 -0.07
CA GLY A 59 13.77 11.02 -0.21
C GLY A 59 13.39 9.68 0.44
N LEU A 60 14.24 9.15 1.33
CA LEU A 60 14.07 7.85 1.94
C LEU A 60 13.20 7.95 3.18
N ASN A 61 12.18 7.09 3.23
CA ASN A 61 11.28 6.93 4.37
C ASN A 61 11.24 5.46 4.75
N GLU A 62 11.42 5.16 6.02
CA GLU A 62 11.39 3.79 6.52
C GLU A 62 10.69 3.73 7.88
N GLY A 63 9.87 2.70 8.07
CA GLY A 63 9.14 2.49 9.30
C GLY A 63 9.19 1.03 9.74
N PHE A 64 9.34 0.82 11.05
CA PHE A 64 9.43 -0.48 11.67
C PHE A 64 8.47 -0.60 12.85
N GLY A 65 7.87 -1.78 12.99
CA GLY A 65 6.98 -2.17 14.08
C GLY A 65 5.63 -1.46 14.01
N ASN A 66 4.56 -2.22 13.82
CA ASN A 66 3.17 -1.73 13.81
C ASN A 66 3.00 -0.46 12.96
N VAL A 67 3.56 -0.46 11.76
CA VAL A 67 3.52 0.70 10.87
C VAL A 67 2.12 0.87 10.33
N VAL A 68 1.62 2.11 10.39
CA VAL A 68 0.35 2.53 9.80
C VAL A 68 0.62 3.75 8.93
N TYR A 69 0.49 3.58 7.63
CA TYR A 69 0.42 4.71 6.68
C TYR A 69 -1.03 4.98 6.34
N LYS A 70 -1.42 6.26 6.31
CA LYS A 70 -2.77 6.71 5.95
C LYS A 70 -2.69 7.89 5.01
N ASP A 71 -3.47 7.83 3.93
CA ASP A 71 -3.67 8.91 2.96
C ASP A 71 -5.17 9.23 2.92
N THR A 72 -5.54 10.41 3.42
CA THR A 72 -6.95 10.81 3.52
C THR A 72 -7.51 11.33 2.21
N VAL A 73 -6.66 11.83 1.30
CA VAL A 73 -7.07 12.26 -0.05
C VAL A 73 -7.43 11.06 -0.90
N ASN A 74 -6.51 10.09 -0.98
CA ASN A 74 -6.73 8.88 -1.78
C ASN A 74 -7.57 7.83 -1.02
N LYS A 75 -7.96 8.12 0.22
CA LYS A 75 -8.80 7.24 1.07
C LYS A 75 -8.26 5.84 1.16
N ASN A 76 -6.97 5.72 1.47
CA ASN A 76 -6.33 4.42 1.66
C ASN A 76 -5.49 4.38 2.94
N GLN A 77 -5.22 3.16 3.39
CA GLN A 77 -4.40 2.86 4.55
C GLN A 77 -3.58 1.61 4.27
N LEU A 78 -2.33 1.62 4.71
CA LEU A 78 -1.44 0.48 4.65
C LEU A 78 -0.93 0.15 6.05
N LEU A 79 -1.06 -1.11 6.46
CA LEU A 79 -0.57 -1.64 7.71
C LEU A 79 0.50 -2.68 7.43
N CYS A 80 1.60 -2.67 8.17
CA CYS A 80 2.68 -3.65 8.07
C CYS A 80 3.62 -3.56 9.27
N ASP A 81 4.58 -4.47 9.38
CA ASP A 81 5.64 -4.35 10.39
C ASP A 81 6.92 -3.70 9.84
N HIS A 82 7.06 -3.62 8.50
CA HIS A 82 8.16 -2.90 7.85
C HIS A 82 7.67 -2.23 6.57
N LEU A 83 7.84 -0.92 6.51
CA LEU A 83 7.55 -0.06 5.36
C LEU A 83 8.82 0.64 4.90
N PHE A 84 9.07 0.61 3.60
CA PHE A 84 10.07 1.42 2.92
C PHE A 84 9.39 2.20 1.79
N TYR A 85 9.74 3.46 1.63
CA TYR A 85 9.30 4.27 0.50
C TYR A 85 10.33 5.34 0.15
N ASN A 86 10.60 5.51 -1.13
CA ASN A 86 11.47 6.58 -1.62
C ASN A 86 10.67 7.56 -2.48
N ASP A 87 10.54 8.79 -2.00
CA ASP A 87 9.75 9.84 -2.64
C ASP A 87 10.26 10.23 -4.03
N LYS A 88 11.58 10.12 -4.25
CA LYS A 88 12.21 10.53 -5.52
C LYS A 88 12.03 9.49 -6.61
N THR A 89 12.08 8.22 -6.25
CA THR A 89 11.95 7.12 -7.21
C THR A 89 10.52 6.61 -7.32
N GLY A 90 9.66 6.93 -6.35
CA GLY A 90 8.31 6.40 -6.24
C GLY A 90 8.23 4.89 -6.03
N TYR A 91 9.35 4.29 -5.61
CA TYR A 91 9.42 2.88 -5.25
C TYR A 91 9.22 2.71 -3.76
N GLY A 92 8.44 1.71 -3.38
CA GLY A 92 8.27 1.33 -1.99
C GLY A 92 7.85 -0.12 -1.83
N TYR A 93 7.96 -0.61 -0.61
CA TYR A 93 7.42 -1.91 -0.23
C TYR A 93 6.91 -1.91 1.20
N ALA A 94 5.92 -2.74 1.44
CA ALA A 94 5.42 -3.09 2.76
C ALA A 94 5.54 -4.61 2.92
N THR A 95 6.09 -5.06 4.02
CA THR A 95 6.26 -6.49 4.29
C THR A 95 5.98 -6.82 5.75
N ARG A 96 5.86 -8.11 6.05
CA ARG A 96 5.44 -8.63 7.34
C ARG A 96 4.04 -8.13 7.70
N LYS A 97 3.05 -8.96 7.42
CA LYS A 97 1.62 -8.69 7.62
C LYS A 97 1.09 -7.50 6.81
N ALA A 98 1.58 -7.31 5.59
CA ALA A 98 1.15 -6.19 4.77
C ALA A 98 -0.36 -6.29 4.44
N LEU A 99 -1.12 -5.28 4.83
CA LEU A 99 -2.54 -5.15 4.60
C LEU A 99 -2.87 -3.74 4.08
N MET A 100 -3.29 -3.67 2.82
CA MET A 100 -3.83 -2.45 2.23
C MET A 100 -5.36 -2.42 2.44
N LYS A 101 -5.88 -1.24 2.78
CA LYS A 101 -7.31 -0.93 2.83
C LYS A 101 -7.57 0.24 1.90
N ASP A 102 -8.46 0.06 0.96
CA ASP A 102 -8.99 1.14 0.11
C ASP A 102 -10.45 1.36 0.47
N TYR A 103 -10.75 2.52 1.00
CA TYR A 103 -12.08 2.97 1.39
C TYR A 103 -12.56 4.16 0.56
N SER A 104 -12.03 4.29 -0.66
CA SER A 104 -12.46 5.32 -1.62
C SER A 104 -13.89 5.10 -2.12
N GLN A 105 -14.37 3.87 -2.02
CA GLN A 105 -15.71 3.44 -2.43
C GLN A 105 -16.62 3.16 -1.22
N GLN A 106 -17.89 2.82 -1.49
CA GLN A 106 -18.87 2.49 -0.45
C GLN A 106 -18.43 1.29 0.40
N ASP A 107 -17.92 0.23 -0.24
CA ASP A 107 -17.39 -0.95 0.43
C ASP A 107 -15.86 -0.93 0.40
N THR A 108 -15.24 -1.18 1.56
CA THR A 108 -13.79 -1.21 1.67
C THR A 108 -13.20 -2.44 1.01
N LEU A 109 -12.20 -2.23 0.15
CA LEU A 109 -11.36 -3.29 -0.39
C LEU A 109 -10.17 -3.52 0.55
N TYR A 110 -9.97 -4.76 0.94
CA TYR A 110 -8.82 -5.24 1.71
C TYR A 110 -7.94 -6.09 0.81
N VAL A 111 -6.65 -5.81 0.78
CA VAL A 111 -5.66 -6.62 0.06
C VAL A 111 -4.52 -6.96 1.00
N HIS A 112 -4.34 -8.25 1.25
CA HIS A 112 -3.25 -8.80 2.05
C HIS A 112 -2.27 -9.54 1.15
N ALA A 113 -0.98 -9.44 1.47
CA ALA A 113 0.10 -10.25 0.91
C ALA A 113 1.27 -10.34 1.92
N ASP A 114 2.18 -11.29 1.73
CA ASP A 114 3.41 -11.31 2.52
C ASP A 114 4.25 -10.05 2.25
N THR A 115 4.27 -9.60 1.00
CA THR A 115 4.91 -8.35 0.57
C THR A 115 4.07 -7.66 -0.49
N LEU A 116 3.85 -6.36 -0.32
CA LEU A 116 3.30 -5.45 -1.33
C LEU A 116 4.41 -4.52 -1.79
N LYS A 117 4.62 -4.40 -3.11
CA LYS A 117 5.57 -3.45 -3.71
C LYS A 117 4.82 -2.44 -4.55
N LEU A 118 5.20 -1.19 -4.42
CA LEU A 118 4.69 -0.07 -5.21
C LEU A 118 5.78 0.44 -6.16
N TYR A 119 5.43 0.61 -7.41
CA TYR A 119 6.22 1.27 -8.43
C TYR A 119 5.43 2.45 -8.98
N THR A 120 6.03 3.64 -8.99
CA THR A 120 5.44 4.82 -9.60
C THR A 120 6.26 5.21 -10.82
N PHE A 121 5.61 5.36 -11.94
CA PHE A 121 6.23 5.72 -13.22
C PHE A 121 5.82 7.13 -13.63
N ASN A 122 6.67 7.81 -14.38
CA ASN A 122 6.45 9.15 -14.90
C ASN A 122 6.13 10.18 -13.79
N ILE A 123 6.87 10.12 -12.68
CA ILE A 123 6.71 11.01 -11.53
C ILE A 123 6.84 12.46 -11.97
N GLY A 124 5.90 13.31 -11.52
CA GLY A 124 5.90 14.75 -11.83
C GLY A 124 5.36 15.10 -13.22
N THR A 125 4.77 14.16 -13.93
CA THR A 125 4.11 14.38 -15.23
C THR A 125 2.61 14.07 -15.16
N ASP A 126 1.84 14.57 -16.12
CA ASP A 126 0.40 14.29 -16.24
C ASP A 126 0.10 12.82 -16.59
N SER A 127 1.11 12.06 -17.01
CA SER A 127 1.01 10.64 -17.35
C SER A 127 1.52 9.72 -16.23
N VAL A 128 1.54 10.18 -14.99
CA VAL A 128 1.93 9.37 -13.84
C VAL A 128 0.98 8.18 -13.67
N TYR A 129 1.55 6.98 -13.50
CA TYR A 129 0.78 5.78 -13.15
C TYR A 129 1.54 4.93 -12.13
N ARG A 130 0.82 4.00 -11.53
CA ARG A 130 1.33 3.13 -10.47
C ARG A 130 1.06 1.67 -10.76
N MET A 131 2.02 0.83 -10.37
CA MET A 131 1.84 -0.62 -10.33
C MET A 131 2.03 -1.11 -8.90
N VAL A 132 1.10 -1.95 -8.44
CA VAL A 132 1.19 -2.63 -7.15
C VAL A 132 1.38 -4.12 -7.40
N HIS A 133 2.46 -4.67 -6.87
CA HIS A 133 2.75 -6.10 -6.94
C HIS A 133 2.53 -6.71 -5.55
N GLY A 134 1.70 -7.73 -5.47
CA GLY A 134 1.52 -8.58 -4.30
C GLY A 134 2.27 -9.90 -4.48
N TYR A 135 3.03 -10.29 -3.49
CA TYR A 135 3.83 -11.51 -3.50
C TYR A 135 3.47 -12.39 -2.32
N ARG A 136 3.16 -13.63 -2.63
CA ARG A 136 2.80 -14.74 -1.75
C ARG A 136 1.54 -14.51 -0.91
N HIS A 137 0.71 -15.52 -0.88
CA HIS A 137 -0.50 -15.59 -0.06
C HIS A 137 -1.41 -14.38 -0.24
N VAL A 138 -1.55 -13.91 -1.49
CA VAL A 138 -2.41 -12.77 -1.79
C VAL A 138 -3.86 -13.10 -1.53
N LYS A 139 -4.52 -12.25 -0.78
CA LYS A 139 -5.95 -12.33 -0.47
C LYS A 139 -6.57 -10.96 -0.69
N ALA A 140 -7.59 -10.90 -1.51
CA ALA A 140 -8.40 -9.70 -1.69
C ALA A 140 -9.82 -9.97 -1.20
N TYR A 141 -10.38 -9.00 -0.50
CA TYR A 141 -11.74 -9.07 0.02
C TYR A 141 -12.43 -7.73 -0.11
N ARG A 142 -13.57 -7.74 -0.73
CA ARG A 142 -14.62 -6.74 -0.67
C ARG A 142 -15.95 -7.48 -0.54
N LYS A 143 -16.99 -6.83 -0.06
CA LYS A 143 -18.28 -7.47 0.23
C LYS A 143 -18.85 -8.28 -0.97
N ASP A 144 -18.66 -7.78 -2.18
CA ASP A 144 -19.20 -8.34 -3.43
C ASP A 144 -18.19 -9.23 -4.19
N VAL A 145 -16.90 -9.21 -3.81
CA VAL A 145 -15.86 -9.95 -4.49
C VAL A 145 -14.77 -10.41 -3.54
N GLN A 146 -14.29 -11.61 -3.74
CA GLN A 146 -13.17 -12.19 -3.01
C GLN A 146 -12.20 -12.83 -4.01
N ALA A 147 -10.91 -12.82 -3.69
CA ALA A 147 -9.92 -13.48 -4.53
C ALA A 147 -8.74 -14.01 -3.71
N LEU A 148 -8.18 -15.11 -4.16
CA LEU A 148 -6.96 -15.73 -3.65
C LEU A 148 -6.01 -16.00 -4.83
N CYS A 149 -4.73 -15.77 -4.63
CA CYS A 149 -3.67 -16.19 -5.57
C CYS A 149 -2.32 -16.20 -4.85
N ASP A 150 -1.28 -16.73 -5.50
CA ASP A 150 0.07 -16.59 -4.95
C ASP A 150 0.62 -15.18 -5.19
N SER A 151 0.43 -14.65 -6.39
CA SER A 151 0.92 -13.31 -6.72
C SER A 151 -0.05 -12.53 -7.59
N MET A 152 0.03 -11.20 -7.50
CA MET A 152 -0.79 -10.30 -8.29
C MET A 152 -0.02 -9.09 -8.78
N VAL A 153 -0.50 -8.49 -9.86
CA VAL A 153 -0.08 -7.17 -10.35
C VAL A 153 -1.32 -6.35 -10.64
N PHE A 154 -1.42 -5.19 -9.99
CA PHE A 154 -2.39 -4.17 -10.35
C PHE A 154 -1.70 -3.02 -11.07
N SER A 155 -2.25 -2.56 -12.18
CA SER A 155 -1.79 -1.41 -12.94
C SER A 155 -2.88 -0.34 -12.99
N SER A 156 -2.55 0.87 -12.55
CA SER A 156 -3.48 2.01 -12.64
C SER A 156 -3.55 2.61 -14.04
N LEU A 157 -2.64 2.24 -14.95
CA LEU A 157 -2.61 2.73 -16.34
C LEU A 157 -3.84 2.25 -17.13
N ASP A 158 -4.19 0.98 -16.96
CA ASP A 158 -5.31 0.32 -17.63
C ASP A 158 -6.38 -0.20 -16.66
N SER A 159 -6.23 0.12 -15.38
CA SER A 159 -7.11 -0.35 -14.30
C SER A 159 -7.29 -1.86 -14.30
N CYS A 160 -6.20 -2.59 -14.57
CA CYS A 160 -6.19 -4.04 -14.67
C CYS A 160 -5.50 -4.68 -13.46
N LEU A 161 -6.19 -5.62 -12.84
CA LEU A 161 -5.64 -6.56 -11.86
C LEU A 161 -5.37 -7.89 -12.55
N THR A 162 -4.13 -8.36 -12.51
CA THR A 162 -3.75 -9.69 -12.99
C THR A 162 -3.32 -10.56 -11.81
N MET A 163 -3.90 -11.73 -11.70
CA MET A 163 -3.61 -12.73 -10.67
C MET A 163 -2.96 -13.96 -11.29
N TYR A 164 -1.96 -14.50 -10.62
CA TYR A 164 -1.11 -15.61 -11.11
C TYR A 164 -1.04 -16.73 -10.10
N GLN A 165 -0.71 -17.94 -10.61
CA GLN A 165 -0.49 -19.17 -9.83
C GLN A 165 -1.74 -19.58 -9.05
N ASP A 166 -2.56 -20.33 -9.75
CA ASP A 166 -3.81 -20.91 -9.25
C ASP A 166 -4.79 -19.88 -8.65
N PRO A 167 -5.06 -18.76 -9.35
CA PRO A 167 -5.99 -17.77 -8.87
C PRO A 167 -7.40 -18.32 -8.80
N VAL A 168 -8.11 -17.94 -7.74
CA VAL A 168 -9.52 -18.20 -7.55
C VAL A 168 -10.21 -16.91 -7.19
N ALA A 169 -11.33 -16.60 -7.84
CA ALA A 169 -12.13 -15.43 -7.50
C ALA A 169 -13.62 -15.83 -7.35
N TRP A 170 -14.28 -15.16 -6.42
CA TRP A 170 -15.71 -15.35 -6.11
C TRP A 170 -16.44 -14.01 -6.25
N SER A 171 -17.61 -14.05 -6.85
CA SER A 171 -18.56 -12.93 -6.88
C SER A 171 -19.97 -13.47 -6.73
N GLY A 172 -20.60 -13.19 -5.58
CA GLY A 172 -21.86 -13.84 -5.22
C GLY A 172 -21.69 -15.36 -5.14
N GLU A 173 -22.52 -16.09 -5.88
CA GLU A 173 -22.51 -17.57 -5.93
C GLU A 173 -21.63 -18.12 -7.06
N ARG A 174 -20.97 -17.26 -7.82
CA ARG A 174 -20.09 -17.64 -8.92
C ARG A 174 -18.64 -17.70 -8.48
N GLN A 175 -17.96 -18.77 -8.86
CA GLN A 175 -16.52 -18.98 -8.67
C GLN A 175 -15.86 -19.14 -10.04
N ILE A 176 -14.70 -18.51 -10.23
CA ILE A 176 -13.86 -18.66 -11.41
C ILE A 176 -12.45 -19.06 -11.00
N LEU A 177 -11.85 -19.96 -11.77
CA LEU A 177 -10.50 -20.49 -11.57
C LEU A 177 -9.78 -20.56 -12.92
N GLY A 178 -8.46 -20.54 -12.89
CA GLY A 178 -7.61 -20.72 -14.07
C GLY A 178 -6.14 -20.61 -13.71
N GLU A 179 -5.26 -20.63 -14.69
CA GLU A 179 -3.82 -20.40 -14.49
C GLU A 179 -3.52 -18.91 -14.27
N GLN A 180 -4.34 -18.06 -14.88
CA GLN A 180 -4.28 -16.60 -14.73
C GLN A 180 -5.70 -16.01 -14.81
N ILE A 181 -5.98 -15.01 -13.97
CA ILE A 181 -7.21 -14.22 -14.05
C ILE A 181 -6.85 -12.75 -14.21
N LYS A 182 -7.45 -12.09 -15.21
CA LYS A 182 -7.37 -10.64 -15.39
C LYS A 182 -8.72 -10.01 -15.10
N ILE A 183 -8.73 -9.00 -14.25
CA ILE A 183 -9.92 -8.23 -13.91
C ILE A 183 -9.70 -6.79 -14.35
N PHE A 184 -10.49 -6.34 -15.31
CA PHE A 184 -10.51 -4.96 -15.79
C PHE A 184 -11.59 -4.20 -15.05
N MET A 185 -11.22 -3.08 -14.47
CA MET A 185 -12.11 -2.23 -13.68
C MET A 185 -12.39 -0.92 -14.41
N ASN A 186 -13.55 -0.34 -14.14
CA ASN A 186 -13.91 1.03 -14.50
C ASN A 186 -14.55 1.67 -13.27
N ASP A 187 -13.97 2.77 -12.77
CA ASP A 187 -14.47 3.51 -11.61
C ASP A 187 -14.88 2.59 -10.44
N SER A 188 -14.04 1.57 -10.16
CA SER A 188 -14.22 0.59 -9.07
C SER A 188 -15.24 -0.52 -9.29
N THR A 189 -15.84 -0.60 -10.48
CA THR A 189 -16.69 -1.73 -10.87
C THR A 189 -15.92 -2.69 -11.77
N VAL A 190 -16.20 -3.97 -11.68
CA VAL A 190 -15.65 -4.97 -12.59
C VAL A 190 -16.34 -4.81 -13.94
N ARG A 191 -15.58 -4.38 -14.96
CA ARG A 191 -16.06 -4.28 -16.34
C ARG A 191 -15.97 -5.62 -17.08
N LYS A 192 -14.89 -6.34 -16.87
CA LYS A 192 -14.59 -7.59 -17.58
C LYS A 192 -13.67 -8.44 -16.72
N ALA A 193 -13.89 -9.75 -16.72
CA ALA A 193 -12.93 -10.74 -16.23
C ALA A 193 -12.54 -11.67 -17.38
N GLU A 194 -11.25 -11.96 -17.50
CA GLU A 194 -10.68 -12.94 -18.43
C GLU A 194 -9.99 -14.02 -17.61
N VAL A 195 -10.31 -15.27 -17.91
CA VAL A 195 -9.66 -16.44 -17.33
C VAL A 195 -8.84 -17.11 -18.41
N ILE A 196 -7.56 -17.31 -18.13
CA ILE A 196 -6.60 -17.85 -19.08
C ILE A 196 -6.04 -19.17 -18.52
N GLY A 197 -5.98 -20.20 -19.37
CA GLY A 197 -5.48 -21.55 -19.02
C GLY A 197 -6.41 -22.29 -18.07
N GLN A 198 -6.82 -23.49 -18.45
CA GLN A 198 -7.67 -24.40 -17.66
C GLN A 198 -8.87 -23.71 -16.98
N ALA A 199 -9.50 -22.81 -17.72
CA ALA A 199 -10.57 -21.97 -17.22
C ALA A 199 -11.78 -22.78 -16.76
N LEU A 200 -12.19 -22.59 -15.51
CA LEU A 200 -13.39 -23.19 -14.93
C LEU A 200 -14.25 -22.10 -14.29
N SER A 201 -15.54 -22.14 -14.57
CA SER A 201 -16.54 -21.35 -13.86
C SER A 201 -17.56 -22.27 -13.22
N VAL A 202 -17.83 -22.07 -11.95
CA VAL A 202 -18.83 -22.82 -11.19
C VAL A 202 -19.84 -21.82 -10.66
N GLU A 203 -21.11 -22.12 -10.82
CA GLU A 203 -22.22 -21.33 -10.27
C GLU A 203 -23.16 -22.27 -9.52
N LYS A 204 -23.56 -21.87 -8.33
CA LYS A 204 -24.59 -22.61 -7.59
C LYS A 204 -25.91 -22.42 -8.32
N VAL A 205 -26.57 -23.55 -8.64
CA VAL A 205 -27.92 -23.57 -9.20
C VAL A 205 -28.85 -24.02 -8.07
N ASP A 206 -29.85 -23.20 -7.75
CA ASP A 206 -30.89 -23.54 -6.78
C ASP A 206 -31.86 -24.60 -7.35
#